data_e916f77750a254dbcdd6d955f218f1f9
#
_entry.id   e916f77750a254dbcdd6d955f218f1f9
#
_cell.length_a   1.000
_cell.length_b   1.000
_cell.length_c   1.000
_cell.angle_alpha   90.00
_cell.angle_beta   90.00
_cell.angle_gamma   90.00
#
_symmetry.space_group_name_H-M   'P 1'
#
loop_
_entity.id
_entity.type
_entity.pdbx_description
1 polymer ?
#
loop_
_entity_poly.entity_id
_entity_poly.type
_entity_poly.pdbx_seq_one_letter_code
_entity_poly.pdbx_strand_id
1 'polypeptide(L)'
;MARRKPSHIRIWLIPLSVLAGAALLLLGATLGVDSWVGRSGAQPFWGLLWHPNAAAAANTLSNAGEVVAAVLAIALTVVAIIVELASNRYTHRVTELFVAEPINFLVMGLFVVTAVQALWVTMAIDAAQSGSGIPYFSVSVTMLLLTICLLILLPYFNFVFAYLNPISIVDRISKHTLQVIAKQGRKQNLEHRKIEAVRGVEQLADVAVNAMEHRDKGVSMAGVNALRQLIVDYQGVRPQLPAEWFSLDGELARNPDFVSLDARALADLAEHRTWFEMKVLRQYQTVYAEALHRMRDINYVIAINTRLLAEDAARREHFELLHLSMKFFNSYLRAAINGKDVRTAYNVFNQYRLLSQSLLSWHRGRYAV
;
A
#
# COMPACT_ATOMS: atom_id res chain seq x y z
N MET A 1 -21.94 1.70 -21.90
CA MET A 1 -21.76 0.23 -21.80
C MET A 1 -21.13 -0.05 -20.43
N ALA A 2 -21.95 -0.48 -19.46
CA ALA A 2 -21.50 -0.74 -18.09
C ALA A 2 -20.47 -1.88 -18.09
N ARG A 3 -19.24 -1.62 -17.66
CA ARG A 3 -18.28 -2.67 -17.35
C ARG A 3 -18.89 -3.53 -16.23
N ARG A 4 -19.32 -4.75 -16.57
CA ARG A 4 -19.69 -5.78 -15.58
C ARG A 4 -18.55 -5.84 -14.59
N LYS A 5 -18.80 -5.50 -13.30
CA LYS A 5 -17.91 -5.86 -12.19
C LYS A 5 -17.56 -7.33 -12.39
N PRO A 6 -16.28 -7.71 -12.37
CA PRO A 6 -15.92 -9.13 -12.43
C PRO A 6 -16.73 -9.82 -11.34
N SER A 7 -17.50 -10.85 -11.72
CA SER A 7 -18.32 -11.58 -10.75
C SER A 7 -17.38 -12.01 -9.61
N HIS A 8 -17.79 -11.80 -8.37
CA HIS A 8 -17.01 -12.19 -7.17
C HIS A 8 -16.46 -13.63 -7.29
N ILE A 9 -17.17 -14.47 -7.99
CA ILE A 9 -16.80 -15.84 -8.31
C ILE A 9 -15.48 -15.94 -9.12
N ARG A 10 -15.22 -15.06 -10.10
CA ARG A 10 -13.98 -15.08 -10.89
C ARG A 10 -12.76 -14.70 -10.09
N ILE A 11 -12.89 -13.82 -9.11
CA ILE A 11 -11.78 -13.38 -8.26
C ILE A 11 -11.26 -14.53 -7.41
N TRP A 12 -12.13 -15.44 -6.98
CA TRP A 12 -11.77 -16.60 -6.16
C TRP A 12 -11.44 -17.85 -6.96
N LEU A 13 -12.09 -18.06 -8.11
CA LEU A 13 -11.87 -19.24 -8.95
C LEU A 13 -10.47 -19.28 -9.57
N ILE A 14 -9.91 -18.16 -9.98
CA ILE A 14 -8.57 -18.11 -10.60
C ILE A 14 -7.49 -18.53 -9.60
N PRO A 15 -7.36 -17.93 -8.41
CA PRO A 15 -6.39 -18.38 -7.42
C PRO A 15 -6.58 -19.84 -7.01
N LEU A 16 -7.82 -20.26 -6.79
CA LEU A 16 -8.13 -21.65 -6.41
C LEU A 16 -7.73 -22.65 -7.49
N SER A 17 -8.02 -22.38 -8.75
CA SER A 17 -7.66 -23.26 -9.87
C SER A 17 -6.14 -23.32 -10.08
N VAL A 18 -5.42 -22.21 -9.86
CA VAL A 18 -3.95 -22.19 -9.93
C VAL A 18 -3.35 -23.04 -8.81
N LEU A 19 -3.84 -22.92 -7.57
CA LEU A 19 -3.35 -23.71 -6.44
C LEU A 19 -3.68 -25.20 -6.60
N ALA A 20 -4.90 -25.53 -7.02
CA ALA A 20 -5.28 -26.92 -7.30
C ALA A 20 -4.45 -27.52 -8.44
N GLY A 21 -4.23 -26.76 -9.52
CA GLY A 21 -3.38 -27.17 -10.63
C GLY A 21 -1.93 -27.39 -10.20
N ALA A 22 -1.38 -26.49 -9.39
CA ALA A 22 -0.03 -26.62 -8.85
C ALA A 22 0.12 -27.86 -7.96
N ALA A 23 -0.86 -28.12 -7.07
CA ALA A 23 -0.85 -29.31 -6.21
C ALA A 23 -0.92 -30.62 -7.02
N LEU A 24 -1.81 -30.66 -8.02
CA LEU A 24 -1.93 -31.85 -8.90
C LEU A 24 -0.69 -32.06 -9.75
N LEU A 25 -0.08 -30.99 -10.28
CA LEU A 25 1.17 -31.11 -11.06
C LEU A 25 2.32 -31.57 -10.18
N LEU A 26 2.45 -31.06 -8.96
CA LEU A 26 3.48 -31.47 -8.03
C LEU A 26 3.32 -32.95 -7.65
N LEU A 27 2.10 -33.38 -7.32
CA LEU A 27 1.80 -34.76 -7.02
C LEU A 27 2.10 -35.69 -8.22
N GLY A 28 1.60 -35.33 -9.41
CA GLY A 28 1.83 -36.11 -10.62
C GLY A 28 3.31 -36.23 -10.99
N ALA A 29 4.06 -35.11 -10.83
CA ALA A 29 5.50 -35.13 -11.08
C ALA A 29 6.27 -36.01 -10.08
N THR A 30 5.96 -35.89 -8.78
CA THR A 30 6.67 -36.68 -7.75
C THR A 30 6.35 -38.15 -7.83
N LEU A 31 5.07 -38.56 -7.99
CA LEU A 31 4.67 -39.95 -8.18
C LEU A 31 5.15 -40.50 -9.53
N GLY A 32 5.20 -39.70 -10.57
CA GLY A 32 5.77 -40.06 -11.88
C GLY A 32 7.25 -40.43 -11.78
N VAL A 33 8.03 -39.63 -11.05
CA VAL A 33 9.45 -39.94 -10.78
C VAL A 33 9.60 -41.22 -9.98
N ASP A 34 8.79 -41.39 -8.91
CA ASP A 34 8.81 -42.63 -8.12
C ASP A 34 8.48 -43.87 -8.97
N SER A 35 7.50 -43.81 -9.86
CA SER A 35 7.12 -44.90 -10.76
C SER A 35 8.21 -45.22 -11.79
N TRP A 36 8.93 -44.18 -12.28
CA TRP A 36 10.04 -44.36 -13.22
C TRP A 36 11.26 -44.97 -12.55
N VAL A 37 11.63 -44.53 -11.34
CA VAL A 37 12.73 -45.07 -10.55
C VAL A 37 12.44 -46.51 -10.12
N GLY A 38 11.19 -46.82 -9.69
CA GLY A 38 10.78 -48.16 -9.34
C GLY A 38 10.91 -49.18 -10.50
N ARG A 39 10.67 -48.72 -11.76
CA ARG A 39 10.86 -49.56 -12.97
C ARG A 39 12.33 -49.75 -13.34
N SER A 40 13.22 -48.83 -13.01
CA SER A 40 14.64 -48.90 -13.35
C SER A 40 15.45 -49.81 -12.40
N GLY A 41 14.88 -50.33 -11.33
CA GLY A 41 15.56 -51.19 -10.34
C GLY A 41 16.67 -50.50 -9.56
N ALA A 42 16.88 -49.20 -9.75
CA ALA A 42 17.87 -48.42 -9.04
C ALA A 42 17.42 -48.16 -7.61
N GLN A 43 18.27 -48.47 -6.63
CA GLN A 43 18.02 -48.01 -5.26
C GLN A 43 18.19 -46.48 -5.24
N PRO A 44 17.13 -45.67 -5.00
CA PRO A 44 17.27 -44.23 -5.04
C PRO A 44 18.10 -43.78 -3.84
N PHE A 45 19.00 -42.80 -4.06
CA PHE A 45 19.76 -42.12 -3.00
C PHE A 45 18.84 -41.67 -1.83
N TRP A 46 17.59 -41.33 -2.11
CA TRP A 46 16.56 -40.95 -1.16
C TRP A 46 16.10 -42.12 -0.25
N GLY A 47 16.22 -43.35 -0.67
CA GLY A 47 15.95 -44.55 0.14
C GLY A 47 16.95 -44.77 1.28
N LEU A 48 18.16 -44.15 1.16
CA LEU A 48 19.16 -44.18 2.22
C LEU A 48 18.83 -43.21 3.37
N LEU A 49 18.04 -42.16 3.12
CA LEU A 49 17.65 -41.16 4.10
C LEU A 49 16.47 -41.61 4.98
N TRP A 50 15.66 -42.53 4.51
CA TRP A 50 14.44 -42.96 5.19
C TRP A 50 14.50 -44.46 5.50
N HIS A 51 14.26 -44.80 6.77
CA HIS A 51 14.14 -46.21 7.15
C HIS A 51 12.97 -46.91 6.41
N PRO A 52 13.11 -48.17 6.04
CA PRO A 52 12.16 -48.89 5.14
C PRO A 52 10.80 -49.21 5.77
N ASN A 53 10.37 -48.49 6.82
CA ASN A 53 9.09 -48.73 7.46
C ASN A 53 8.05 -47.74 6.92
N ALA A 54 7.16 -48.20 6.05
CA ALA A 54 6.09 -47.42 5.44
C ALA A 54 5.17 -46.75 6.49
N ALA A 55 4.82 -47.48 7.54
CA ALA A 55 3.96 -46.95 8.59
C ALA A 55 4.62 -45.79 9.37
N ALA A 56 5.93 -45.88 9.64
CA ALA A 56 6.67 -44.80 10.28
C ALA A 56 6.76 -43.57 9.38
N ALA A 57 7.00 -43.74 8.08
CA ALA A 57 7.02 -42.64 7.11
C ALA A 57 5.65 -41.94 6.98
N ALA A 58 4.57 -42.70 6.88
CA ALA A 58 3.21 -42.18 6.85
C ALA A 58 2.86 -41.39 8.11
N ASN A 59 3.16 -41.93 9.29
CA ASN A 59 2.91 -41.25 10.57
C ASN A 59 3.72 -39.97 10.70
N THR A 60 5.00 -39.98 10.32
CA THR A 60 5.86 -38.78 10.36
C THR A 60 5.34 -37.69 9.43
N LEU A 61 4.91 -38.08 8.22
CA LEU A 61 4.39 -37.14 7.23
C LEU A 61 3.04 -36.54 7.67
N SER A 62 2.14 -37.38 8.21
CA SER A 62 0.85 -36.96 8.76
C SER A 62 1.06 -35.97 9.91
N ASN A 63 1.87 -36.32 10.90
CA ASN A 63 2.16 -35.43 12.05
C ASN A 63 2.82 -34.13 11.62
N ALA A 64 3.77 -34.15 10.68
CA ALA A 64 4.40 -32.96 10.16
C ALA A 64 3.40 -32.09 9.37
N GLY A 65 2.50 -32.69 8.60
CA GLY A 65 1.41 -31.99 7.92
C GLY A 65 0.45 -31.29 8.89
N GLU A 66 0.06 -31.96 9.97
CA GLU A 66 -0.78 -31.40 11.02
C GLU A 66 -0.10 -30.20 11.72
N VAL A 67 1.20 -30.33 12.05
CA VAL A 67 1.97 -29.23 12.64
C VAL A 67 2.00 -28.03 11.71
N VAL A 68 2.27 -28.20 10.43
CA VAL A 68 2.32 -27.11 9.44
C VAL A 68 0.94 -26.46 9.26
N ALA A 69 -0.15 -27.25 9.23
CA ALA A 69 -1.51 -26.72 9.16
C ALA A 69 -1.87 -25.91 10.42
N ALA A 70 -1.52 -26.39 11.61
CA ALA A 70 -1.74 -25.69 12.87
C ALA A 70 -0.94 -24.37 12.92
N VAL A 71 0.32 -24.39 12.52
CA VAL A 71 1.19 -23.20 12.46
C VAL A 71 0.63 -22.18 11.47
N LEU A 72 0.15 -22.61 10.30
CA LEU A 72 -0.50 -21.73 9.33
C LEU A 72 -1.76 -21.07 9.93
N ALA A 73 -2.61 -21.83 10.62
CA ALA A 73 -3.81 -21.30 11.22
C ALA A 73 -3.50 -20.21 12.27
N ILE A 74 -2.50 -20.44 13.13
CA ILE A 74 -2.04 -19.45 14.12
C ILE A 74 -1.44 -18.24 13.40
N ALA A 75 -0.58 -18.44 12.42
CA ALA A 75 0.06 -17.37 11.66
C ALA A 75 -0.99 -16.47 10.97
N LEU A 76 -1.99 -17.09 10.33
CA LEU A 76 -3.08 -16.37 9.67
C LEU A 76 -3.89 -15.53 10.67
N THR A 77 -4.20 -16.10 11.84
CA THR A 77 -4.93 -15.39 12.89
C THR A 77 -4.14 -14.18 13.39
N VAL A 78 -2.85 -14.34 13.67
CA VAL A 78 -1.98 -13.25 14.13
C VAL A 78 -1.89 -12.15 13.07
N VAL A 79 -1.69 -12.52 11.81
CA VAL A 79 -1.62 -11.58 10.69
C VAL A 79 -2.96 -10.83 10.54
N ALA A 80 -4.09 -11.53 10.61
CA ALA A 80 -5.41 -10.91 10.52
C ALA A 80 -5.63 -9.87 11.62
N ILE A 81 -5.28 -10.19 12.87
CA ILE A 81 -5.38 -9.27 14.01
C ILE A 81 -4.50 -8.03 13.80
N ILE A 82 -3.24 -8.22 13.37
CA ILE A 82 -2.31 -7.10 13.15
C ILE A 82 -2.82 -6.19 12.02
N VAL A 83 -3.33 -6.76 10.92
CA VAL A 83 -3.90 -6.00 9.80
C VAL A 83 -5.15 -5.23 10.24
N GLU A 84 -6.02 -5.85 11.03
CA GLU A 84 -7.20 -5.20 11.59
C GLU A 84 -6.84 -4.03 12.51
N LEU A 85 -5.89 -4.22 13.42
CA LEU A 85 -5.40 -3.16 14.30
C LEU A 85 -4.80 -1.99 13.52
N ALA A 86 -4.01 -2.27 12.48
CA ALA A 86 -3.43 -1.25 11.62
C ALA A 86 -4.51 -0.51 10.82
N SER A 87 -5.51 -1.23 10.29
CA SER A 87 -6.65 -0.65 9.58
C SER A 87 -7.48 0.29 10.45
N ASN A 88 -7.79 -0.13 11.67
CA ASN A 88 -8.56 0.67 12.63
C ASN A 88 -7.78 1.90 13.13
N ARG A 89 -6.45 1.79 13.21
CA ARG A 89 -5.61 2.87 13.72
C ARG A 89 -5.28 3.94 12.67
N TYR A 90 -5.17 3.57 11.39
CA TYR A 90 -4.69 4.49 10.35
C TYR A 90 -5.72 4.72 9.24
N THR A 91 -6.05 3.68 8.46
CA THR A 91 -7.03 3.76 7.37
C THR A 91 -7.42 2.35 6.89
N HIS A 92 -8.68 2.16 6.50
CA HIS A 92 -9.17 0.90 5.92
C HIS A 92 -8.44 0.48 4.63
N ARG A 93 -7.77 1.42 3.96
CA ARG A 93 -6.97 1.13 2.76
C ARG A 93 -5.80 0.17 3.03
N VAL A 94 -5.31 0.11 4.26
CA VAL A 94 -4.23 -0.81 4.67
C VAL A 94 -4.60 -2.26 4.36
N THR A 95 -5.82 -2.67 4.73
CA THR A 95 -6.30 -4.03 4.47
C THR A 95 -6.37 -4.34 2.98
N GLU A 96 -6.91 -3.41 2.17
CA GLU A 96 -6.99 -3.61 0.72
C GLU A 96 -5.60 -3.76 0.07
N LEU A 97 -4.66 -2.91 0.45
CA LEU A 97 -3.27 -2.95 -0.05
C LEU A 97 -2.56 -4.23 0.39
N PHE A 98 -2.76 -4.65 1.65
CA PHE A 98 -2.13 -5.85 2.18
C PHE A 98 -2.64 -7.12 1.49
N VAL A 99 -3.96 -7.26 1.33
CA VAL A 99 -4.57 -8.43 0.66
C VAL A 99 -4.16 -8.52 -0.82
N ALA A 100 -3.94 -7.38 -1.47
CA ALA A 100 -3.51 -7.31 -2.86
C ALA A 100 -2.03 -7.68 -3.10
N GLU A 101 -1.23 -7.81 -2.02
CA GLU A 101 0.20 -8.12 -2.16
C GLU A 101 0.45 -9.56 -2.62
N PRO A 102 1.25 -9.77 -3.69
CA PRO A 102 1.51 -11.10 -4.26
C PRO A 102 2.20 -12.06 -3.28
N ILE A 103 3.00 -11.53 -2.34
CA ILE A 103 3.72 -12.34 -1.32
C ILE A 103 2.74 -13.11 -0.45
N ASN A 104 1.61 -12.50 -0.06
CA ASN A 104 0.59 -13.18 0.74
C ASN A 104 0.01 -14.39 0.00
N PHE A 105 -0.32 -14.20 -1.28
CA PHE A 105 -0.80 -15.31 -2.11
C PHE A 105 0.24 -16.41 -2.29
N LEU A 106 1.51 -16.06 -2.48
CA LEU A 106 2.60 -17.00 -2.67
C LEU A 106 2.84 -17.83 -1.39
N VAL A 107 2.94 -17.19 -0.24
CA VAL A 107 3.19 -17.88 1.04
C VAL A 107 2.01 -18.76 1.41
N MET A 108 0.78 -18.23 1.39
CA MET A 108 -0.42 -19.01 1.68
C MET A 108 -0.60 -20.16 0.69
N GLY A 109 -0.32 -19.91 -0.60
CA GLY A 109 -0.38 -20.90 -1.65
C GLY A 109 0.62 -22.04 -1.44
N LEU A 110 1.86 -21.72 -1.03
CA LEU A 110 2.87 -22.72 -0.70
C LEU A 110 2.39 -23.63 0.44
N PHE A 111 1.85 -23.07 1.52
CA PHE A 111 1.33 -23.85 2.64
C PHE A 111 0.17 -24.76 2.22
N VAL A 112 -0.79 -24.25 1.45
CA VAL A 112 -1.94 -25.03 0.97
C VAL A 112 -1.50 -26.17 0.05
N VAL A 113 -0.62 -25.89 -0.93
CA VAL A 113 -0.11 -26.91 -1.85
C VAL A 113 0.66 -27.97 -1.08
N THR A 114 1.49 -27.57 -0.10
CA THR A 114 2.27 -28.51 0.73
C THR A 114 1.36 -29.39 1.61
N ALA A 115 0.32 -28.81 2.23
CA ALA A 115 -0.64 -29.57 3.04
C ALA A 115 -1.41 -30.60 2.19
N VAL A 116 -1.89 -30.19 1.01
CA VAL A 116 -2.55 -31.11 0.06
C VAL A 116 -1.59 -32.20 -0.39
N GLN A 117 -0.34 -31.87 -0.74
CA GLN A 117 0.68 -32.81 -1.13
C GLN A 117 0.96 -33.82 0.00
N ALA A 118 1.11 -33.36 1.25
CA ALA A 118 1.33 -34.25 2.40
C ALA A 118 0.19 -35.25 2.56
N LEU A 119 -1.04 -34.80 2.45
CA LEU A 119 -2.23 -35.63 2.59
C LEU A 119 -2.29 -36.73 1.48
N TRP A 120 -2.06 -36.33 0.23
CA TRP A 120 -2.10 -37.27 -0.90
C TRP A 120 -0.93 -38.28 -0.89
N VAL A 121 0.27 -37.86 -0.50
CA VAL A 121 1.42 -38.75 -0.37
C VAL A 121 1.22 -39.74 0.77
N THR A 122 0.62 -39.33 1.90
CA THR A 122 0.23 -40.25 2.98
C THR A 122 -0.73 -41.35 2.48
N MET A 123 -1.76 -40.95 1.72
CA MET A 123 -2.69 -41.93 1.09
C MET A 123 -1.98 -42.85 0.11
N ALA A 124 -1.00 -42.33 -0.65
CA ALA A 124 -0.22 -43.16 -1.59
C ALA A 124 0.67 -44.19 -0.86
N ILE A 125 1.23 -43.82 0.31
CA ILE A 125 1.99 -44.79 1.16
C ILE A 125 1.08 -45.87 1.70
N ASP A 126 -0.12 -45.52 2.17
CA ASP A 126 -1.08 -46.52 2.69
C ASP A 126 -1.52 -47.49 1.59
N ALA A 127 -1.75 -47.01 0.39
CA ALA A 127 -2.05 -47.83 -0.77
C ALA A 127 -0.87 -48.73 -1.16
N ALA A 128 0.38 -48.30 -0.99
CA ALA A 128 1.59 -49.06 -1.30
C ALA A 128 1.86 -50.20 -0.33
N GLN A 129 1.30 -50.20 0.87
CA GLN A 129 1.36 -51.33 1.81
C GLN A 129 0.72 -52.60 1.24
N SER A 130 -0.12 -52.48 0.21
CA SER A 130 -0.79 -53.58 -0.47
C SER A 130 0.01 -54.20 -1.63
N GLY A 131 1.29 -53.81 -1.91
CA GLY A 131 2.13 -54.47 -2.90
C GLY A 131 2.92 -53.58 -3.88
N SER A 132 2.77 -52.27 -3.87
CA SER A 132 3.60 -51.32 -4.62
C SER A 132 4.63 -50.69 -3.70
N GLY A 133 5.88 -50.50 -4.15
CA GLY A 133 6.96 -49.95 -3.31
C GLY A 133 6.67 -48.53 -2.79
N ILE A 134 7.28 -48.17 -1.66
CA ILE A 134 7.10 -46.85 -1.01
C ILE A 134 7.57 -45.75 -1.95
N PRO A 135 6.80 -44.65 -2.12
CA PRO A 135 7.17 -43.50 -2.97
C PRO A 135 8.19 -42.59 -2.28
N TYR A 136 9.44 -43.04 -2.17
CA TYR A 136 10.51 -42.36 -1.41
C TYR A 136 10.80 -40.92 -1.88
N PHE A 137 10.74 -40.66 -3.18
CA PHE A 137 10.99 -39.34 -3.74
C PHE A 137 9.87 -38.37 -3.34
N SER A 138 8.61 -38.80 -3.46
CA SER A 138 7.45 -38.01 -3.04
C SER A 138 7.49 -37.66 -1.55
N VAL A 139 7.86 -38.61 -0.70
CA VAL A 139 8.03 -38.37 0.75
C VAL A 139 9.12 -37.34 1.00
N SER A 140 10.29 -37.48 0.36
CA SER A 140 11.43 -36.55 0.54
C SER A 140 11.11 -35.14 0.10
N VAL A 141 10.46 -34.98 -1.06
CA VAL A 141 10.02 -33.69 -1.58
C VAL A 141 9.01 -33.03 -0.62
N THR A 142 8.06 -33.84 -0.12
CA THR A 142 7.04 -33.31 0.81
C THR A 142 7.66 -32.89 2.13
N MET A 143 8.59 -33.64 2.69
CA MET A 143 9.33 -33.26 3.90
C MET A 143 10.16 -32.00 3.69
N LEU A 144 10.81 -31.87 2.53
CA LEU A 144 11.51 -30.63 2.18
C LEU A 144 10.56 -29.42 2.13
N LEU A 145 9.40 -29.58 1.48
CA LEU A 145 8.39 -28.53 1.40
C LEU A 145 7.84 -28.14 2.79
N LEU A 146 7.55 -29.13 3.65
CA LEU A 146 7.12 -28.87 5.04
C LEU A 146 8.19 -28.08 5.81
N THR A 147 9.47 -28.43 5.63
CA THR A 147 10.58 -27.69 6.22
C THR A 147 10.65 -26.25 5.70
N ILE A 148 10.51 -26.07 4.38
CA ILE A 148 10.50 -24.73 3.77
C ILE A 148 9.31 -23.91 4.29
N CYS A 149 8.13 -24.49 4.45
CA CYS A 149 6.97 -23.81 5.03
C CYS A 149 7.26 -23.25 6.42
N LEU A 150 7.92 -24.03 7.29
CA LEU A 150 8.28 -23.56 8.64
C LEU A 150 9.34 -22.46 8.58
N LEU A 151 10.36 -22.60 7.74
CA LEU A 151 11.44 -21.62 7.62
C LEU A 151 10.98 -20.29 7.02
N ILE A 152 10.07 -20.31 6.03
CA ILE A 152 9.58 -19.10 5.37
C ILE A 152 8.70 -18.24 6.28
N LEU A 153 8.19 -18.82 7.38
CA LEU A 153 7.34 -18.08 8.32
C LEU A 153 8.07 -16.90 8.97
N LEU A 154 9.36 -17.09 9.31
CA LEU A 154 10.15 -16.01 9.92
C LEU A 154 10.32 -14.79 9.00
N PRO A 155 10.82 -14.94 7.75
CA PRO A 155 10.89 -13.81 6.82
C PRO A 155 9.50 -13.27 6.46
N TYR A 156 8.46 -14.10 6.43
CA TYR A 156 7.10 -13.64 6.20
C TYR A 156 6.58 -12.73 7.32
N PHE A 157 6.77 -13.08 8.59
CA PHE A 157 6.41 -12.18 9.69
C PHE A 157 7.18 -10.87 9.63
N ASN A 158 8.48 -10.91 9.35
CA ASN A 158 9.25 -9.69 9.17
C ASN A 158 8.69 -8.81 8.04
N PHE A 159 8.30 -9.42 6.92
CA PHE A 159 7.60 -8.73 5.83
C PHE A 159 6.30 -8.10 6.31
N VAL A 160 5.44 -8.83 7.04
CA VAL A 160 4.15 -8.33 7.56
C VAL A 160 4.36 -7.11 8.46
N PHE A 161 5.31 -7.18 9.41
CA PHE A 161 5.62 -6.06 10.31
C PHE A 161 6.17 -4.84 9.55
N ALA A 162 7.08 -5.05 8.59
CA ALA A 162 7.61 -3.97 7.76
C ALA A 162 6.53 -3.37 6.84
N TYR A 163 5.62 -4.21 6.35
CA TYR A 163 4.52 -3.79 5.49
C TYR A 163 3.53 -2.91 6.23
N LEU A 164 3.21 -3.25 7.47
CA LEU A 164 2.23 -2.55 8.30
C LEU A 164 2.82 -1.38 9.07
N ASN A 165 4.12 -1.08 8.88
CA ASN A 165 4.72 0.14 9.41
C ASN A 165 3.99 1.37 8.83
N PRO A 166 3.46 2.26 9.68
CA PRO A 166 2.64 3.40 9.24
C PRO A 166 3.35 4.32 8.25
N ILE A 167 4.66 4.54 8.44
CA ILE A 167 5.46 5.36 7.52
C ILE A 167 5.55 4.72 6.14
N SER A 168 5.68 3.39 6.09
CA SER A 168 5.67 2.62 4.84
C SER A 168 4.31 2.69 4.13
N ILE A 169 3.21 2.73 4.90
CA ILE A 169 1.85 2.89 4.38
C ILE A 169 1.72 4.27 3.71
N VAL A 170 2.14 5.33 4.38
CA VAL A 170 2.14 6.71 3.83
C VAL A 170 2.92 6.78 2.51
N ASP A 171 4.12 6.21 2.46
CA ASP A 171 4.95 6.17 1.24
C ASP A 171 4.26 5.41 0.10
N ARG A 172 3.62 4.29 0.39
CA ARG A 172 2.87 3.51 -0.63
C ARG A 172 1.66 4.25 -1.15
N ILE A 173 0.87 4.89 -0.28
CA ILE A 173 -0.28 5.70 -0.72
C ILE A 173 0.21 6.82 -1.64
N SER A 174 1.27 7.53 -1.27
CA SER A 174 1.85 8.61 -2.06
C SER A 174 2.33 8.10 -3.43
N LYS A 175 3.13 7.04 -3.46
CA LYS A 175 3.64 6.42 -4.70
C LYS A 175 2.52 5.90 -5.59
N HIS A 176 1.53 5.20 -5.01
CA HIS A 176 0.38 4.71 -5.77
C HIS A 176 -0.42 5.86 -6.38
N THR A 177 -0.67 6.92 -5.61
CA THR A 177 -1.36 8.12 -6.09
C THR A 177 -0.63 8.74 -7.28
N LEU A 178 0.69 8.92 -7.18
CA LEU A 178 1.50 9.44 -8.27
C LEU A 178 1.50 8.53 -9.50
N GLN A 179 1.56 7.20 -9.32
CA GLN A 179 1.47 6.23 -10.42
C GLN A 179 0.12 6.29 -11.13
N VAL A 180 -0.98 6.46 -10.40
CA VAL A 180 -2.31 6.65 -10.97
C VAL A 180 -2.37 7.94 -11.79
N ILE A 181 -1.78 9.02 -11.29
CA ILE A 181 -1.70 10.30 -12.00
C ILE A 181 -0.85 10.19 -13.27
N ALA A 182 0.31 9.53 -13.19
CA ALA A 182 1.27 9.39 -14.30
C ALA A 182 0.82 8.40 -15.38
N LYS A 183 -0.11 7.50 -15.07
CA LYS A 183 -0.51 6.42 -15.98
C LYS A 183 -1.11 6.99 -17.26
N GLN A 184 -0.49 6.71 -18.41
CA GLN A 184 -1.06 7.04 -19.71
C GLN A 184 -2.21 6.08 -20.05
N GLY A 185 -3.35 6.60 -20.54
CA GLY A 185 -4.49 5.74 -20.85
C GLY A 185 -5.63 6.47 -21.59
N ARG A 186 -6.60 5.70 -22.11
CA ARG A 186 -7.78 6.20 -22.84
C ARG A 186 -8.63 7.16 -21.98
N LYS A 187 -9.31 8.09 -22.64
CA LYS A 187 -10.22 9.11 -22.09
C LYS A 187 -11.22 8.58 -21.04
N GLN A 188 -11.75 7.37 -21.23
CA GLN A 188 -12.70 6.71 -20.30
C GLN A 188 -12.12 6.37 -18.91
N ASN A 189 -10.79 6.32 -18.78
CA ASN A 189 -10.14 6.06 -17.50
C ASN A 189 -9.71 7.34 -16.76
N LEU A 190 -9.88 8.52 -17.39
CA LEU A 190 -9.33 9.76 -16.85
C LEU A 190 -10.12 10.24 -15.61
N GLU A 191 -11.45 10.20 -15.67
CA GLU A 191 -12.30 10.55 -14.53
C GLU A 191 -12.02 9.63 -13.32
N HIS A 192 -11.94 8.33 -13.57
CA HIS A 192 -11.58 7.38 -12.51
C HIS A 192 -10.20 7.68 -11.90
N ARG A 193 -9.22 8.08 -12.73
CA ARG A 193 -7.88 8.46 -12.25
C ARG A 193 -7.90 9.73 -11.40
N LYS A 194 -8.71 10.75 -11.78
CA LYS A 194 -8.90 11.95 -10.97
C LYS A 194 -9.47 11.62 -9.60
N ILE A 195 -10.50 10.76 -9.56
CA ILE A 195 -11.12 10.31 -8.32
C ILE A 195 -10.15 9.52 -7.45
N GLU A 196 -9.39 8.60 -8.03
CA GLU A 196 -8.37 7.84 -7.31
C GLU A 196 -7.22 8.74 -6.78
N ALA A 197 -6.83 9.77 -7.54
CA ALA A 197 -5.86 10.76 -7.09
C ALA A 197 -6.39 11.57 -5.89
N VAL A 198 -7.64 12.01 -5.95
CA VAL A 198 -8.33 12.68 -4.84
C VAL A 198 -8.38 11.79 -3.60
N ARG A 199 -8.78 10.53 -3.75
CA ARG A 199 -8.81 9.55 -2.65
C ARG A 199 -7.44 9.35 -2.02
N GLY A 200 -6.38 9.28 -2.82
CA GLY A 200 -5.01 9.16 -2.30
C GLY A 200 -4.60 10.36 -1.45
N VAL A 201 -4.96 11.58 -1.87
CA VAL A 201 -4.71 12.80 -1.09
C VAL A 201 -5.50 12.80 0.22
N GLU A 202 -6.79 12.44 0.18
CA GLU A 202 -7.65 12.32 1.37
C GLU A 202 -7.09 11.28 2.35
N GLN A 203 -6.69 10.11 1.85
CA GLN A 203 -6.10 9.06 2.69
C GLN A 203 -4.82 9.50 3.41
N LEU A 204 -3.95 10.29 2.77
CA LEU A 204 -2.76 10.84 3.44
C LEU A 204 -3.14 11.80 4.57
N ALA A 205 -4.16 12.63 4.36
CA ALA A 205 -4.69 13.51 5.39
C ALA A 205 -5.35 12.72 6.54
N ASP A 206 -6.14 11.71 6.23
CA ASP A 206 -6.79 10.83 7.22
C ASP A 206 -5.75 10.12 8.09
N VAL A 207 -4.68 9.59 7.50
CA VAL A 207 -3.58 8.99 8.27
C VAL A 207 -2.96 10.01 9.22
N ALA A 208 -2.74 11.25 8.78
CA ALA A 208 -2.18 12.29 9.63
C ALA A 208 -3.13 12.66 10.79
N VAL A 209 -4.44 12.77 10.52
CA VAL A 209 -5.47 13.08 11.52
C VAL A 209 -5.63 11.94 12.52
N ASN A 210 -5.79 10.71 12.06
CA ASN A 210 -5.94 9.54 12.92
C ASN A 210 -4.69 9.31 13.80
N ALA A 211 -3.50 9.56 13.26
CA ALA A 211 -2.27 9.51 14.04
C ALA A 211 -2.23 10.56 15.15
N MET A 212 -2.80 11.76 14.93
CA MET A 212 -2.93 12.78 15.98
C MET A 212 -3.88 12.34 17.10
N GLU A 213 -4.97 11.62 16.77
CA GLU A 213 -5.87 11.05 17.78
C GLU A 213 -5.14 10.08 18.72
N HIS A 214 -4.22 9.31 18.16
CA HIS A 214 -3.39 8.37 18.92
C HIS A 214 -2.10 8.99 19.48
N ARG A 215 -1.92 10.31 19.35
CA ARG A 215 -0.73 11.07 19.76
C ARG A 215 0.58 10.60 19.11
N ASP A 216 0.48 10.02 17.92
CA ASP A 216 1.63 9.57 17.13
C ASP A 216 2.13 10.72 16.25
N LYS A 217 3.03 11.53 16.83
CA LYS A 217 3.60 12.69 16.14
C LYS A 217 4.41 12.29 14.89
N GLY A 218 5.12 11.15 14.96
CA GLY A 218 5.96 10.69 13.85
C GLY A 218 5.16 10.39 12.60
N VAL A 219 4.07 9.65 12.76
CA VAL A 219 3.17 9.29 11.65
C VAL A 219 2.39 10.51 11.14
N SER A 220 1.92 11.40 12.04
CA SER A 220 1.26 12.64 11.65
C SER A 220 2.17 13.52 10.78
N MET A 221 3.43 13.68 11.19
CA MET A 221 4.44 14.41 10.41
C MET A 221 4.72 13.74 9.06
N ALA A 222 4.79 12.40 9.02
CA ALA A 222 5.01 11.67 7.79
C ALA A 222 3.88 11.91 6.78
N GLY A 223 2.61 11.87 7.21
CA GLY A 223 1.45 12.16 6.37
C GLY A 223 1.47 13.58 5.80
N VAL A 224 1.74 14.57 6.65
CA VAL A 224 1.87 15.99 6.24
C VAL A 224 3.04 16.17 5.26
N ASN A 225 4.20 15.55 5.50
CA ASN A 225 5.35 15.64 4.60
C ASN A 225 5.08 14.94 3.26
N ALA A 226 4.36 13.82 3.28
CA ALA A 226 3.98 13.10 2.06
C ALA A 226 3.04 13.93 1.17
N LEU A 227 2.10 14.67 1.74
CA LEU A 227 1.25 15.61 1.00
C LEU A 227 2.07 16.68 0.27
N ARG A 228 3.11 17.25 0.92
CA ARG A 228 4.02 18.18 0.25
C ARG A 228 4.79 17.50 -0.87
N GLN A 229 5.38 16.34 -0.57
CA GLN A 229 6.18 15.61 -1.54
C GLN A 229 5.35 15.21 -2.77
N LEU A 230 4.09 14.84 -2.56
CA LEU A 230 3.17 14.51 -3.64
C LEU A 230 2.96 15.69 -4.61
N ILE A 231 2.85 16.93 -4.11
CA ILE A 231 2.79 18.12 -5.00
C ILE A 231 4.11 18.28 -5.76
N VAL A 232 5.25 18.14 -5.08
CA VAL A 232 6.58 18.29 -5.71
C VAL A 232 6.76 17.26 -6.84
N ASP A 233 6.41 16.00 -6.58
CA ASP A 233 6.51 14.92 -7.56
C ASP A 233 5.48 15.09 -8.69
N TYR A 234 4.28 15.57 -8.38
CA TYR A 234 3.25 15.90 -9.35
C TYR A 234 3.72 16.96 -10.35
N GLN A 235 4.48 17.98 -9.92
CA GLN A 235 5.03 18.98 -10.82
C GLN A 235 5.94 18.37 -11.91
N GLY A 236 6.62 17.27 -11.61
CA GLY A 236 7.43 16.53 -12.59
C GLY A 236 6.58 15.79 -13.65
N VAL A 237 5.39 15.37 -13.29
CA VAL A 237 4.47 14.61 -14.18
C VAL A 237 3.49 15.54 -14.90
N ARG A 238 3.16 16.67 -14.31
CA ARG A 238 2.17 17.65 -14.79
C ARG A 238 2.30 18.03 -16.26
N PRO A 239 3.52 18.30 -16.82
CA PRO A 239 3.66 18.66 -18.23
C PRO A 239 3.23 17.57 -19.22
N GLN A 240 3.20 16.31 -18.79
CA GLN A 240 2.85 15.14 -19.61
C GLN A 240 1.35 14.80 -19.53
N LEU A 241 0.58 15.52 -18.71
CA LEU A 241 -0.84 15.24 -18.51
C LEU A 241 -1.68 15.87 -19.62
N PRO A 242 -2.74 15.18 -20.08
CA PRO A 242 -3.63 15.70 -21.11
C PRO A 242 -4.43 16.91 -20.57
N ALA A 243 -4.85 17.81 -21.48
CA ALA A 243 -5.62 19.01 -21.10
C ALA A 243 -6.89 18.70 -20.30
N GLU A 244 -7.55 17.60 -20.62
CA GLU A 244 -8.76 17.13 -19.93
C GLU A 244 -8.49 16.71 -18.46
N TRP A 245 -7.25 16.47 -18.06
CA TRP A 245 -6.88 16.25 -16.66
C TRP A 245 -7.21 17.47 -15.80
N PHE A 246 -7.08 18.65 -16.35
CA PHE A 246 -7.24 19.91 -15.63
C PHE A 246 -8.68 20.42 -15.58
N SER A 247 -9.65 19.77 -16.25
CA SER A 247 -11.07 20.12 -16.13
C SER A 247 -11.64 19.66 -14.80
N LEU A 248 -12.49 20.52 -14.21
CA LEU A 248 -13.25 20.26 -12.99
C LEU A 248 -14.70 19.96 -13.36
N ASP A 249 -14.97 18.73 -13.76
CA ASP A 249 -16.25 18.24 -14.23
C ASP A 249 -16.68 16.95 -13.50
N GLY A 250 -17.90 16.52 -13.76
CA GLY A 250 -18.41 15.24 -13.29
C GLY A 250 -18.42 15.06 -11.77
N GLU A 251 -17.86 13.94 -11.32
CA GLU A 251 -17.79 13.56 -9.91
C GLU A 251 -16.77 14.42 -9.14
N LEU A 252 -15.72 14.89 -9.81
CA LEU A 252 -14.70 15.74 -9.19
C LEU A 252 -15.29 17.07 -8.69
N ALA A 253 -16.14 17.72 -9.46
CA ALA A 253 -16.79 18.97 -9.07
C ALA A 253 -17.72 18.82 -7.84
N ARG A 254 -18.20 17.60 -7.57
CA ARG A 254 -19.03 17.28 -6.40
C ARG A 254 -18.24 16.97 -5.14
N ASN A 255 -16.91 16.94 -5.23
CA ASN A 255 -16.09 16.72 -4.04
C ASN A 255 -16.29 17.84 -3.02
N PRO A 256 -16.39 17.57 -1.71
CA PRO A 256 -16.62 18.55 -0.67
C PRO A 256 -15.66 19.76 -0.70
N ASP A 257 -14.41 19.53 -1.11
CA ASP A 257 -13.39 20.61 -1.19
C ASP A 257 -13.63 21.58 -2.35
N PHE A 258 -14.39 21.19 -3.36
CA PHE A 258 -14.70 22.01 -4.53
C PHE A 258 -16.14 22.53 -4.54
N VAL A 259 -17.08 21.78 -3.97
CA VAL A 259 -18.50 22.13 -3.98
C VAL A 259 -18.83 23.47 -3.29
N SER A 260 -17.96 23.88 -2.35
CA SER A 260 -18.07 25.13 -1.64
C SER A 260 -17.51 26.36 -2.41
N LEU A 261 -16.89 26.11 -3.57
CA LEU A 261 -16.35 27.16 -4.43
C LEU A 261 -17.44 27.65 -5.40
N ASP A 262 -17.42 28.94 -5.68
CA ASP A 262 -18.27 29.51 -6.71
C ASP A 262 -17.81 29.11 -8.13
N ALA A 263 -18.66 29.33 -9.12
CA ALA A 263 -18.37 28.97 -10.51
C ALA A 263 -17.12 29.70 -11.07
N ARG A 264 -16.85 30.93 -10.59
CA ARG A 264 -15.69 31.71 -11.00
C ARG A 264 -14.40 31.08 -10.44
N ALA A 265 -14.38 30.69 -9.17
CA ALA A 265 -13.22 30.04 -8.55
C ALA A 265 -12.93 28.67 -9.17
N LEU A 266 -13.99 27.91 -9.55
CA LEU A 266 -13.81 26.64 -10.27
C LEU A 266 -13.22 26.86 -11.67
N ALA A 267 -13.68 27.89 -12.40
CA ALA A 267 -13.14 28.25 -13.71
C ALA A 267 -11.68 28.69 -13.62
N ASP A 268 -11.33 29.49 -12.60
CA ASP A 268 -9.97 29.95 -12.29
C ASP A 268 -9.02 28.75 -12.06
N LEU A 269 -9.44 27.78 -11.24
CA LEU A 269 -8.66 26.56 -11.00
C LEU A 269 -8.43 25.71 -12.26
N ALA A 270 -9.41 25.65 -13.15
CA ALA A 270 -9.29 24.93 -14.41
C ALA A 270 -8.38 25.69 -15.41
N GLU A 271 -8.51 27.00 -15.53
CA GLU A 271 -7.71 27.87 -16.39
C GLU A 271 -6.22 27.81 -15.98
N HIS A 272 -5.94 27.97 -14.69
CA HIS A 272 -4.58 27.93 -14.13
C HIS A 272 -4.05 26.50 -13.90
N ARG A 273 -4.89 25.47 -14.15
CA ARG A 273 -4.52 24.05 -14.04
C ARG A 273 -4.02 23.65 -12.64
N THR A 274 -4.62 24.17 -11.58
CA THR A 274 -4.15 24.03 -10.19
C THR A 274 -5.13 23.30 -9.26
N TRP A 275 -6.11 22.59 -9.81
CA TRP A 275 -7.10 21.88 -8.98
C TRP A 275 -6.49 20.84 -8.05
N PHE A 276 -5.42 20.14 -8.49
CA PHE A 276 -4.79 19.09 -7.69
C PHE A 276 -4.01 19.70 -6.51
N GLU A 277 -3.25 20.75 -6.77
CA GLU A 277 -2.55 21.54 -5.75
C GLU A 277 -3.54 22.13 -4.74
N MET A 278 -4.65 22.68 -5.22
CA MET A 278 -5.74 23.18 -4.38
C MET A 278 -6.31 22.06 -3.49
N LYS A 279 -6.55 20.86 -4.04
CA LYS A 279 -7.02 19.70 -3.27
C LYS A 279 -6.06 19.35 -2.14
N VAL A 280 -4.77 19.28 -2.41
CA VAL A 280 -3.77 18.96 -1.37
C VAL A 280 -3.71 20.06 -0.30
N LEU A 281 -3.73 21.32 -0.69
CA LEU A 281 -3.73 22.44 0.26
C LEU A 281 -5.03 22.53 1.09
N ARG A 282 -6.16 22.12 0.53
CA ARG A 282 -7.41 21.95 1.30
C ARG A 282 -7.27 20.85 2.36
N GLN A 283 -6.64 19.73 2.00
CA GLN A 283 -6.37 18.66 2.99
C GLN A 283 -5.38 19.15 4.06
N TYR A 284 -4.39 19.98 3.72
CA TYR A 284 -3.58 20.65 4.73
C TYR A 284 -4.41 21.51 5.67
N GLN A 285 -5.40 22.24 5.16
CA GLN A 285 -6.28 23.05 5.99
C GLN A 285 -7.12 22.19 6.96
N THR A 286 -7.61 21.05 6.51
CA THR A 286 -8.32 20.06 7.34
C THR A 286 -7.41 19.55 8.46
N VAL A 287 -6.21 19.06 8.11
CA VAL A 287 -5.21 18.57 9.08
C VAL A 287 -4.80 19.72 10.05
N TYR A 288 -4.67 20.94 9.54
CA TYR A 288 -4.32 22.12 10.34
C TYR A 288 -5.38 22.44 11.39
N ALA A 289 -6.66 22.39 11.03
CA ALA A 289 -7.77 22.64 11.94
C ALA A 289 -7.80 21.61 13.10
N GLU A 290 -7.64 20.32 12.77
CA GLU A 290 -7.55 19.27 13.79
C GLU A 290 -6.31 19.41 14.67
N ALA A 291 -5.17 19.77 14.08
CA ALA A 291 -3.91 19.94 14.80
C ALA A 291 -3.96 21.08 15.84
N LEU A 292 -4.73 22.14 15.61
CA LEU A 292 -4.90 23.23 16.57
C LEU A 292 -5.45 22.75 17.92
N HIS A 293 -6.28 21.69 17.90
CA HIS A 293 -6.91 21.16 19.11
C HIS A 293 -6.15 19.96 19.70
N ARG A 294 -5.44 19.19 18.85
CA ARG A 294 -4.87 17.88 19.25
C ARG A 294 -3.33 17.92 19.37
N MET A 295 -2.63 18.55 18.39
CA MET A 295 -1.17 18.48 18.28
C MET A 295 -0.58 19.71 17.55
N ARG A 296 -0.40 20.79 18.28
CA ARG A 296 0.04 22.11 17.74
C ARG A 296 1.35 22.09 16.96
N ASP A 297 2.24 21.14 17.26
CA ASP A 297 3.49 21.00 16.52
C ASP A 297 3.26 20.69 15.03
N ILE A 298 2.16 20.02 14.68
CA ILE A 298 1.80 19.71 13.30
C ILE A 298 1.42 20.99 12.53
N ASN A 299 0.78 21.96 13.18
CA ASN A 299 0.51 23.27 12.56
C ASN A 299 1.80 23.95 12.09
N TYR A 300 2.86 23.85 12.90
CA TYR A 300 4.17 24.41 12.54
C TYR A 300 4.78 23.68 11.35
N VAL A 301 4.70 22.34 11.31
CA VAL A 301 5.17 21.54 10.17
C VAL A 301 4.41 21.88 8.89
N ILE A 302 3.09 22.06 8.95
CA ILE A 302 2.27 22.49 7.81
C ILE A 302 2.72 23.87 7.30
N ALA A 303 2.97 24.82 8.19
CA ALA A 303 3.45 26.14 7.81
C ALA A 303 4.84 26.08 7.15
N ILE A 304 5.77 25.27 7.68
CA ILE A 304 7.08 25.02 7.05
C ILE A 304 6.90 24.41 5.65
N ASN A 305 6.09 23.37 5.52
CA ASN A 305 5.88 22.67 4.25
C ASN A 305 5.23 23.59 3.20
N THR A 306 4.30 24.46 3.61
CA THR A 306 3.69 25.44 2.73
C THR A 306 4.72 26.48 2.27
N ARG A 307 5.63 26.93 3.16
CA ARG A 307 6.75 27.81 2.79
C ARG A 307 7.67 27.14 1.76
N LEU A 308 8.12 25.91 2.04
CA LEU A 308 9.00 25.17 1.13
C LEU A 308 8.35 24.93 -0.24
N LEU A 309 7.04 24.68 -0.27
CA LEU A 309 6.28 24.52 -1.50
C LEU A 309 6.22 25.85 -2.28
N ALA A 310 5.97 26.96 -1.59
CA ALA A 310 5.94 28.29 -2.19
C ALA A 310 7.32 28.70 -2.74
N GLU A 311 8.39 28.41 -2.01
CA GLU A 311 9.77 28.66 -2.47
C GLU A 311 10.14 27.81 -3.70
N ASP A 312 9.71 26.53 -3.74
CA ASP A 312 9.91 25.69 -4.91
C ASP A 312 9.09 26.18 -6.12
N ALA A 313 7.85 26.58 -5.89
CA ALA A 313 7.00 27.18 -6.91
C ALA A 313 7.61 28.48 -7.49
N ALA A 314 8.17 29.34 -6.66
CA ALA A 314 8.86 30.55 -7.10
C ALA A 314 10.09 30.24 -7.95
N ARG A 315 10.91 29.27 -7.52
CA ARG A 315 12.09 28.82 -8.29
C ARG A 315 11.74 28.26 -9.65
N ARG A 316 10.61 27.59 -9.78
CA ARG A 316 10.09 27.01 -11.03
C ARG A 316 9.23 27.98 -11.84
N GLU A 317 9.11 29.23 -11.39
CA GLU A 317 8.27 30.25 -12.02
C GLU A 317 6.77 29.86 -12.10
N HIS A 318 6.32 29.00 -11.19
CA HIS A 318 4.94 28.55 -11.09
C HIS A 318 4.14 29.50 -10.18
N PHE A 319 3.86 30.71 -10.67
CA PHE A 319 3.27 31.81 -9.88
C PHE A 319 1.90 31.49 -9.32
N GLU A 320 1.10 30.68 -10.01
CA GLU A 320 -0.22 30.27 -9.54
C GLU A 320 -0.15 29.42 -8.26
N LEU A 321 0.79 28.46 -8.20
CA LEU A 321 1.01 27.68 -6.98
C LEU A 321 1.57 28.54 -5.84
N LEU A 322 2.45 29.49 -6.17
CA LEU A 322 2.95 30.47 -5.20
C LEU A 322 1.78 31.29 -4.61
N HIS A 323 0.94 31.86 -5.47
CA HIS A 323 -0.23 32.63 -5.06
C HIS A 323 -1.20 31.80 -4.21
N LEU A 324 -1.46 30.59 -4.64
CA LEU A 324 -2.31 29.65 -3.89
C LEU A 324 -1.73 29.35 -2.50
N SER A 325 -0.43 29.10 -2.40
CA SER A 325 0.26 28.88 -1.12
C SER A 325 0.14 30.09 -0.17
N MET A 326 0.23 31.32 -0.70
CA MET A 326 0.04 32.54 0.09
C MET A 326 -1.41 32.68 0.60
N LYS A 327 -2.41 32.32 -0.21
CA LYS A 327 -3.82 32.28 0.24
C LYS A 327 -4.00 31.34 1.44
N PHE A 328 -3.33 30.16 1.41
CA PHE A 328 -3.43 29.20 2.52
C PHE A 328 -2.69 29.66 3.77
N PHE A 329 -1.58 30.38 3.67
CA PHE A 329 -0.97 31.04 4.84
C PHE A 329 -1.94 31.97 5.55
N ASN A 330 -2.70 32.79 4.81
CA ASN A 330 -3.73 33.66 5.38
C ASN A 330 -4.83 32.82 6.07
N SER A 331 -5.21 31.68 5.49
CA SER A 331 -6.20 30.78 6.09
C SER A 331 -5.71 30.17 7.40
N TYR A 332 -4.45 29.72 7.46
CA TYR A 332 -3.83 29.18 8.68
C TYR A 332 -3.71 30.25 9.77
N LEU A 333 -3.27 31.45 9.41
CA LEU A 333 -3.16 32.56 10.35
C LEU A 333 -4.52 32.93 10.94
N ARG A 334 -5.56 33.05 10.09
CA ARG A 334 -6.93 33.30 10.52
C ARG A 334 -7.45 32.22 11.46
N ALA A 335 -7.21 30.93 11.14
CA ALA A 335 -7.63 29.81 11.99
C ALA A 335 -6.94 29.87 13.36
N ALA A 336 -5.64 30.14 13.44
CA ALA A 336 -4.89 30.27 14.68
C ALA A 336 -5.37 31.48 15.52
N ILE A 337 -5.64 32.63 14.90
CA ILE A 337 -6.15 33.82 15.59
C ILE A 337 -7.56 33.55 16.13
N ASN A 338 -8.46 32.97 15.33
CA ASN A 338 -9.81 32.63 15.76
C ASN A 338 -9.80 31.60 16.91
N GLY A 339 -8.85 30.66 16.87
CA GLY A 339 -8.59 29.68 17.94
C GLY A 339 -7.88 30.28 19.17
N LYS A 340 -7.58 31.59 19.18
CA LYS A 340 -6.86 32.33 20.25
C LYS A 340 -5.49 31.70 20.57
N ASP A 341 -4.87 31.00 19.60
CA ASP A 341 -3.56 30.38 19.74
C ASP A 341 -2.45 31.31 19.21
N VAL A 342 -2.02 32.23 20.08
CA VAL A 342 -1.00 33.23 19.75
C VAL A 342 0.32 32.60 19.35
N ARG A 343 0.72 31.48 19.98
CA ARG A 343 1.98 30.78 19.67
C ARG A 343 1.94 30.20 18.26
N THR A 344 0.86 29.54 17.89
CA THR A 344 0.70 28.99 16.53
C THR A 344 0.59 30.11 15.51
N ALA A 345 -0.17 31.18 15.78
CA ALA A 345 -0.23 32.36 14.91
C ALA A 345 1.15 32.98 14.66
N TYR A 346 1.96 33.13 15.72
CA TYR A 346 3.33 33.66 15.60
C TYR A 346 4.21 32.74 14.73
N ASN A 347 4.13 31.43 14.93
CA ASN A 347 4.89 30.45 14.15
C ASN A 347 4.53 30.52 12.65
N VAL A 348 3.24 30.60 12.33
CA VAL A 348 2.76 30.73 10.94
C VAL A 348 3.24 32.06 10.34
N PHE A 349 3.08 33.14 11.07
CA PHE A 349 3.55 34.46 10.63
C PHE A 349 5.06 34.49 10.38
N ASN A 350 5.85 33.84 11.25
CA ASN A 350 7.29 33.73 11.06
C ASN A 350 7.66 32.98 9.78
N GLN A 351 6.96 31.87 9.46
CA GLN A 351 7.19 31.15 8.21
C GLN A 351 6.81 31.99 6.99
N TYR A 352 5.74 32.76 7.09
CA TYR A 352 5.34 33.69 6.02
C TYR A 352 6.36 34.82 5.83
N ARG A 353 6.91 35.36 6.92
CA ARG A 353 8.00 36.36 6.89
C ARG A 353 9.25 35.76 6.21
N LEU A 354 9.65 34.51 6.57
CA LEU A 354 10.79 33.85 5.95
C LEU A 354 10.57 33.66 4.45
N LEU A 355 9.36 33.28 4.01
CA LEU A 355 9.02 33.19 2.60
C LEU A 355 9.23 34.55 1.91
N SER A 356 8.69 35.62 2.47
CA SER A 356 8.83 36.97 1.90
C SER A 356 10.30 37.38 1.75
N GLN A 357 11.13 37.07 2.76
CA GLN A 357 12.58 37.33 2.70
C GLN A 357 13.28 36.54 1.61
N SER A 358 12.94 35.26 1.49
CA SER A 358 13.47 34.35 0.45
C SER A 358 13.12 34.86 -0.96
N LEU A 359 11.86 35.27 -1.18
CA LEU A 359 11.41 35.83 -2.46
C LEU A 359 12.11 37.13 -2.83
N LEU A 360 12.30 38.03 -1.86
CA LEU A 360 13.01 39.31 -2.06
C LEU A 360 14.49 39.06 -2.39
N SER A 361 15.16 38.17 -1.68
CA SER A 361 16.58 37.85 -1.95
C SER A 361 16.76 37.25 -3.34
N TRP A 362 15.86 36.38 -3.74
CA TRP A 362 15.88 35.74 -5.08
C TRP A 362 15.64 36.76 -6.19
N HIS A 363 14.72 37.70 -5.97
CA HIS A 363 14.43 38.78 -6.92
C HIS A 363 15.63 39.71 -7.08
N ARG A 364 16.27 40.13 -5.97
CA ARG A 364 17.48 40.96 -6.00
C ARG A 364 18.65 40.29 -6.72
N GLY A 365 18.89 38.99 -6.52
CA GLY A 365 19.93 38.24 -7.19
C GLY A 365 19.75 38.19 -8.73
N ARG A 366 18.51 38.29 -9.21
CA ARG A 366 18.19 38.25 -10.66
C ARG A 366 18.47 39.57 -11.38
N TYR A 367 18.50 40.70 -10.65
CA TYR A 367 18.76 42.03 -11.21
C TYR A 367 20.16 42.54 -10.87
N ALA A 368 20.99 41.73 -10.18
CA ALA A 368 22.37 42.08 -9.83
C ALA A 368 23.40 41.50 -10.85
N VAL A 369 22.93 40.91 -11.94
CA VAL A 369 23.69 40.49 -13.10
C VAL A 369 23.22 41.33 -14.28
#